data_2a9f42c803aacc316da2e836634d23b0
#
_entry.id   2a9f42c803aacc316da2e836634d23b0
#
_cell.length_a   1.000
_cell.length_b   1.000
_cell.length_c   1.000
_cell.angle_alpha   90.00
_cell.angle_beta   90.00
_cell.angle_gamma   90.00
#
_symmetry.space_group_name_H-M   'P 1'
#
loop_
_entity.id
_entity.type
_entity.pdbx_description
1 polymer ?
#
loop_
_entity_poly.entity_id
_entity_poly.type
_entity_poly.pdbx_seq_one_letter_code
_entity_poly.pdbx_strand_id
1 'polypeptide(L)'
;MQTFELAINSPEGNKFSLGAFTSDLTTSTFWVCLIYGIFINLQNYGIDQNYVQRYHAAKTDKDARFSALFGGYLFIPVSALFFLIGSALYSYYTAGVAPLPADIAQKPDYVFPYFIVNGLPVGLRGLLIASIFAAGMSTVSTSVTSAATIVLTDYFKPFFHGATDRHHLAVLRISSVIVGILGIIVAIAMLSVESIIDAWWTLSSIFSGGMLGLFLLGCMPRNINRWAALAGCICGVAIIAWISLADMWQLPGIHLHSYLAIVLGTCTIFVVGFLLTFLLKSK
;
A
#
# COMPACT_ATOMS: atom_id res chain seq x y z
N MET A 1 32.97 3.23 11.43
CA MET A 1 33.32 2.41 10.26
C MET A 1 32.97 0.93 10.49
N GLN A 2 33.36 0.31 11.60
CA GLN A 2 33.04 -1.11 11.89
C GLN A 2 31.56 -1.50 11.79
N THR A 3 30.63 -0.62 12.16
CA THR A 3 29.18 -0.88 12.10
C THR A 3 28.66 -1.06 10.67
N PHE A 4 29.19 -0.32 9.70
CA PHE A 4 28.80 -0.47 8.29
C PHE A 4 29.39 -1.75 7.67
N GLU A 5 30.60 -2.13 8.08
CA GLU A 5 31.23 -3.38 7.62
C GLU A 5 30.43 -4.61 8.05
N LEU A 6 29.84 -4.61 9.26
CA LEU A 6 28.99 -5.70 9.75
C LEU A 6 27.69 -5.82 8.91
N ALA A 7 27.10 -4.70 8.49
CA ALA A 7 25.92 -4.74 7.66
C ALA A 7 26.24 -5.14 6.20
N ILE A 8 27.42 -4.79 5.68
CA ILE A 8 27.87 -5.17 4.33
C ILE A 8 28.21 -6.66 4.28
N ASN A 9 28.91 -7.17 5.30
CA ASN A 9 29.39 -8.55 5.39
C ASN A 9 28.46 -9.46 6.22
N SER A 10 27.17 -9.14 6.28
CA SER A 10 26.19 -9.96 7.01
C SER A 10 26.12 -11.39 6.41
N PRO A 11 26.02 -12.45 7.26
CA PRO A 11 25.80 -13.82 6.80
C PRO A 11 24.55 -14.01 5.95
N GLU A 12 23.55 -13.14 6.14
CA GLU A 12 22.29 -13.14 5.40
C GLU A 12 22.35 -12.32 4.09
N GLY A 13 23.55 -11.84 3.72
CA GLY A 13 23.79 -11.00 2.55
C GLY A 13 23.97 -9.52 2.88
N ASN A 14 24.49 -8.76 1.91
CA ASN A 14 24.75 -7.34 2.05
C ASN A 14 23.45 -6.56 2.29
N LYS A 15 23.30 -5.95 3.47
CA LYS A 15 22.11 -5.17 3.86
C LYS A 15 21.93 -3.84 3.09
N PHE A 16 22.95 -3.39 2.36
CA PHE A 16 22.89 -2.26 1.44
C PHE A 16 22.67 -2.68 -0.02
N SER A 17 22.43 -3.96 -0.28
CA SER A 17 22.14 -4.45 -1.62
C SER A 17 20.77 -3.97 -2.09
N LEU A 18 20.67 -3.62 -3.39
CA LEU A 18 19.39 -3.36 -4.06
C LEU A 18 18.58 -4.65 -4.34
N GLY A 19 18.99 -5.77 -3.77
CA GLY A 19 18.40 -7.08 -3.98
C GLY A 19 19.07 -7.87 -5.10
N ALA A 20 18.57 -9.06 -5.38
CA ALA A 20 19.08 -9.92 -6.45
C ALA A 20 18.60 -9.41 -7.82
N PHE A 21 19.52 -9.34 -8.80
CA PHE A 21 19.22 -8.99 -10.20
C PHE A 21 18.85 -10.22 -11.04
N THR A 22 18.45 -11.32 -10.41
CA THR A 22 18.01 -12.53 -11.09
C THR A 22 16.61 -12.33 -11.68
N SER A 23 16.28 -13.11 -12.71
CA SER A 23 14.93 -13.12 -13.32
C SER A 23 13.94 -14.02 -12.58
N ASP A 24 14.21 -14.34 -11.33
CA ASP A 24 13.31 -15.12 -10.49
C ASP A 24 12.10 -14.26 -10.10
N LEU A 25 10.91 -14.74 -10.42
CA LEU A 25 9.63 -14.08 -10.14
C LEU A 25 8.96 -14.61 -8.87
N THR A 26 9.57 -15.57 -8.19
CA THR A 26 9.04 -16.16 -6.95
C THR A 26 9.51 -15.41 -5.70
N THR A 27 10.60 -14.66 -5.83
CA THR A 27 11.20 -13.89 -4.74
C THR A 27 11.15 -12.38 -5.02
N SER A 28 11.38 -11.57 -4.00
CA SER A 28 11.42 -10.10 -4.11
C SER A 28 12.72 -9.62 -4.77
N THR A 29 12.93 -9.97 -6.05
CA THR A 29 14.07 -9.48 -6.82
C THR A 29 13.94 -8.00 -7.17
N PHE A 30 15.06 -7.38 -7.60
CA PHE A 30 15.05 -5.98 -8.07
C PHE A 30 13.97 -5.74 -9.15
N TRP A 31 13.83 -6.65 -10.11
CA TRP A 31 12.87 -6.50 -11.20
C TRP A 31 11.41 -6.60 -10.73
N VAL A 32 11.13 -7.53 -9.83
CA VAL A 32 9.79 -7.68 -9.22
C VAL A 32 9.41 -6.41 -8.45
N CYS A 33 10.34 -5.89 -7.63
CA CYS A 33 10.12 -4.66 -6.88
C CYS A 33 9.97 -3.43 -7.77
N LEU A 34 10.76 -3.32 -8.86
CA LEU A 34 10.68 -2.23 -9.81
C LEU A 34 9.33 -2.19 -10.53
N ILE A 35 8.91 -3.32 -11.09
CA ILE A 35 7.64 -3.42 -11.81
C ILE A 35 6.47 -3.14 -10.86
N TYR A 36 6.47 -3.75 -9.69
CA TYR A 36 5.49 -3.48 -8.65
C TYR A 36 5.45 -2.00 -8.28
N GLY A 37 6.63 -1.39 -8.05
CA GLY A 37 6.76 0.01 -7.69
C GLY A 37 6.15 0.96 -8.73
N ILE A 38 6.30 0.66 -10.02
CA ILE A 38 5.66 1.44 -11.10
C ILE A 38 4.13 1.35 -10.99
N PHE A 39 3.57 0.14 -10.88
CA PHE A 39 2.12 -0.05 -10.85
C PHE A 39 1.47 0.53 -9.59
N ILE A 40 2.06 0.28 -8.41
CA ILE A 40 1.50 0.79 -7.15
C ILE A 40 1.56 2.32 -7.06
N ASN A 41 2.65 2.93 -7.54
CA ASN A 41 2.75 4.39 -7.56
C ASN A 41 1.80 5.01 -8.60
N LEU A 42 1.66 4.40 -9.77
CA LEU A 42 0.68 4.85 -10.76
C LEU A 42 -0.75 4.81 -10.19
N GLN A 43 -1.07 3.79 -9.41
CA GLN A 43 -2.35 3.69 -8.71
C GLN A 43 -2.48 4.75 -7.62
N ASN A 44 -1.52 4.86 -6.71
CA ASN A 44 -1.59 5.78 -5.58
C ASN A 44 -1.68 7.24 -6.03
N TYR A 45 -0.81 7.66 -6.94
CA TYR A 45 -0.80 9.04 -7.42
C TYR A 45 -1.88 9.33 -8.46
N GLY A 46 -2.39 8.32 -9.17
CA GLY A 46 -3.37 8.49 -10.24
C GLY A 46 -4.82 8.39 -9.81
N ILE A 47 -5.15 7.51 -8.88
CA ILE A 47 -6.55 7.17 -8.57
C ILE A 47 -6.92 7.11 -7.09
N ASP A 48 -5.92 7.08 -6.18
CA ASP A 48 -6.22 7.04 -4.75
C ASP A 48 -6.84 8.36 -4.29
N GLN A 49 -8.03 8.29 -3.67
CA GLN A 49 -8.78 9.43 -3.19
C GLN A 49 -7.97 10.29 -2.20
N ASN A 50 -7.10 9.70 -1.39
CA ASN A 50 -6.25 10.43 -0.46
C ASN A 50 -5.29 11.40 -1.16
N TYR A 51 -4.83 11.05 -2.37
CA TYR A 51 -3.96 11.91 -3.18
C TYR A 51 -4.78 12.84 -4.07
N VAL A 52 -5.78 12.32 -4.79
CA VAL A 52 -6.57 13.06 -5.76
C VAL A 52 -7.31 14.25 -5.12
N GLN A 53 -7.91 14.08 -3.93
CA GLN A 53 -8.57 15.19 -3.22
C GLN A 53 -7.60 16.35 -2.89
N ARG A 54 -6.30 16.07 -2.68
CA ARG A 54 -5.29 17.10 -2.43
C ARG A 54 -4.93 17.87 -3.69
N TYR A 55 -4.95 17.21 -4.86
CA TYR A 55 -4.75 17.89 -6.13
C TYR A 55 -5.88 18.87 -6.43
N HIS A 56 -7.13 18.48 -6.14
CA HIS A 56 -8.29 19.36 -6.27
C HIS A 56 -8.30 20.54 -5.29
N ALA A 57 -7.57 20.44 -4.17
CA ALA A 57 -7.41 21.54 -3.22
C ALA A 57 -6.34 22.56 -3.67
N ALA A 58 -5.51 22.25 -4.66
CA ALA A 58 -4.49 23.15 -5.17
C ALA A 58 -5.14 24.29 -5.99
N LYS A 59 -4.51 25.48 -5.95
CA LYS A 59 -5.04 26.66 -6.66
C LYS A 59 -4.91 26.55 -8.19
N THR A 60 -3.85 25.89 -8.66
CA THR A 60 -3.57 25.72 -10.08
C THR A 60 -3.08 24.30 -10.38
N ASP A 61 -3.24 23.85 -11.63
CA ASP A 61 -2.71 22.56 -12.09
C ASP A 61 -1.18 22.47 -11.91
N LYS A 62 -0.48 23.62 -12.03
CA LYS A 62 0.97 23.69 -11.81
C LYS A 62 1.32 23.40 -10.36
N ASP A 63 0.56 23.94 -9.40
CA ASP A 63 0.76 23.69 -7.98
C ASP A 63 0.43 22.24 -7.62
N ALA A 64 -0.62 21.68 -8.21
CA ALA A 64 -0.98 20.27 -8.04
C ALA A 64 0.15 19.34 -8.51
N ARG A 65 0.68 19.57 -9.72
CA ARG A 65 1.82 18.80 -10.26
C ARG A 65 3.08 18.96 -9.43
N PHE A 66 3.39 20.19 -9.02
CA PHE A 66 4.54 20.45 -8.15
C PHE A 66 4.43 19.71 -6.83
N SER A 67 3.27 19.75 -6.18
CA SER A 67 3.02 19.06 -4.91
C SER A 67 3.16 17.54 -5.04
N ALA A 68 2.66 16.94 -6.11
CA ALA A 68 2.79 15.51 -6.37
C ALA A 68 4.26 15.11 -6.58
N LEU A 69 4.99 15.84 -7.42
CA LEU A 69 6.41 15.59 -7.70
C LEU A 69 7.27 15.81 -6.46
N PHE A 70 7.02 16.88 -5.71
CA PHE A 70 7.76 17.16 -4.47
C PHE A 70 7.58 16.06 -3.43
N GLY A 71 6.35 15.56 -3.26
CA GLY A 71 6.08 14.41 -2.39
C GLY A 71 6.84 13.16 -2.84
N GLY A 72 6.86 12.87 -4.15
CA GLY A 72 7.63 11.77 -4.72
C GLY A 72 9.15 11.91 -4.50
N TYR A 73 9.71 13.11 -4.69
CA TYR A 73 11.12 13.36 -4.44
C TYR A 73 11.49 13.26 -2.95
N LEU A 74 10.62 13.71 -2.04
CA LEU A 74 10.84 13.58 -0.60
C LEU A 74 10.83 12.12 -0.15
N PHE A 75 10.08 11.26 -0.84
CA PHE A 75 10.01 9.84 -0.49
C PHE A 75 11.39 9.16 -0.59
N ILE A 76 12.22 9.55 -1.56
CA ILE A 76 13.56 8.96 -1.79
C ILE A 76 14.49 9.13 -0.57
N PRO A 77 14.79 10.37 -0.10
CA PRO A 77 15.68 10.55 1.05
C PRO A 77 15.08 10.00 2.35
N VAL A 78 13.74 10.10 2.53
CA VAL A 78 13.08 9.55 3.71
C VAL A 78 13.21 8.03 3.76
N SER A 79 12.96 7.33 2.64
CA SER A 79 13.14 5.89 2.54
C SER A 79 14.60 5.49 2.79
N ALA A 80 15.56 6.22 2.22
CA ALA A 80 16.98 5.97 2.44
C ALA A 80 17.37 6.09 3.93
N LEU A 81 16.80 7.07 4.65
CA LEU A 81 17.01 7.21 6.09
C LEU A 81 16.45 6.02 6.89
N PHE A 82 15.27 5.52 6.55
CA PHE A 82 14.71 4.34 7.21
C PHE A 82 15.54 3.08 6.95
N PHE A 83 16.01 2.88 5.72
CA PHE A 83 16.93 1.78 5.42
C PHE A 83 18.25 1.90 6.18
N LEU A 84 18.78 3.11 6.31
CA LEU A 84 19.99 3.37 7.09
C LEU A 84 19.76 3.05 8.58
N ILE A 85 18.62 3.45 9.16
CA ILE A 85 18.25 3.11 10.54
C ILE A 85 18.18 1.59 10.73
N GLY A 86 17.53 0.87 9.81
CA GLY A 86 17.44 -0.59 9.86
C GLY A 86 18.80 -1.25 9.83
N SER A 87 19.70 -0.84 8.92
CA SER A 87 21.06 -1.34 8.82
C SER A 87 21.92 -0.99 10.06
N ALA A 88 21.71 0.20 10.63
CA ALA A 88 22.39 0.63 11.86
C ALA A 88 21.95 -0.20 13.08
N LEU A 89 20.64 -0.49 13.20
CA LEU A 89 20.11 -1.34 14.26
C LEU A 89 20.63 -2.79 14.15
N TYR A 90 20.66 -3.32 12.95
CA TYR A 90 21.25 -4.63 12.70
C TYR A 90 22.71 -4.66 13.20
N SER A 91 23.52 -3.69 12.79
CA SER A 91 24.92 -3.61 13.21
C SER A 91 25.08 -3.39 14.72
N TYR A 92 24.21 -2.59 15.33
CA TYR A 92 24.22 -2.29 16.77
C TYR A 92 24.06 -3.55 17.63
N TYR A 93 23.07 -4.39 17.28
CA TYR A 93 22.80 -5.62 18.01
C TYR A 93 23.78 -6.74 17.65
N THR A 94 24.21 -6.86 16.39
CA THR A 94 25.20 -7.86 15.95
C THR A 94 26.58 -7.58 16.54
N ALA A 95 26.96 -6.30 16.73
CA ALA A 95 28.20 -5.93 17.39
C ALA A 95 28.19 -6.19 18.91
N GLY A 96 27.07 -6.62 19.48
CA GLY A 96 26.94 -6.90 20.91
C GLY A 96 26.97 -5.66 21.80
N VAL A 97 26.67 -4.46 21.24
CA VAL A 97 26.63 -3.20 22.02
C VAL A 97 25.52 -3.25 23.08
N ALA A 98 24.39 -3.93 22.75
CA ALA A 98 23.35 -4.24 23.72
C ALA A 98 22.79 -5.64 23.44
N PRO A 99 22.30 -6.34 24.48
CA PRO A 99 21.67 -7.64 24.28
C PRO A 99 20.30 -7.47 23.60
N LEU A 100 20.03 -8.28 22.59
CA LEU A 100 18.70 -8.41 22.00
C LEU A 100 18.05 -9.69 22.55
N PRO A 101 16.90 -9.61 23.25
CA PRO A 101 16.19 -10.79 23.72
C PRO A 101 15.85 -11.75 22.58
N ALA A 102 15.97 -13.05 22.80
CA ALA A 102 15.80 -14.07 21.76
C ALA A 102 14.38 -14.08 21.15
N ASP A 103 13.37 -13.75 21.93
CA ASP A 103 11.97 -13.60 21.50
C ASP A 103 11.76 -12.41 20.58
N ILE A 104 12.52 -11.32 20.76
CA ILE A 104 12.51 -10.14 19.89
C ILE A 104 13.33 -10.40 18.62
N ALA A 105 14.47 -11.07 18.74
CA ALA A 105 15.34 -11.39 17.61
C ALA A 105 14.65 -12.24 16.52
N GLN A 106 13.69 -13.07 16.91
CA GLN A 106 12.88 -13.88 15.99
C GLN A 106 11.77 -13.09 15.27
N LYS A 107 11.52 -11.86 15.70
CA LYS A 107 10.43 -11.02 15.17
C LYS A 107 10.99 -9.66 14.70
N PRO A 108 11.45 -9.53 13.45
CA PRO A 108 12.10 -8.32 12.93
C PRO A 108 11.31 -7.03 13.18
N ASP A 109 9.97 -7.09 13.08
CA ASP A 109 9.08 -5.94 13.28
C ASP A 109 9.12 -5.37 14.72
N TYR A 110 9.58 -6.15 15.69
CA TYR A 110 9.68 -5.73 17.10
C TYR A 110 11.04 -5.10 17.46
N VAL A 111 12.06 -5.25 16.63
CA VAL A 111 13.43 -4.78 16.93
C VAL A 111 13.49 -3.25 17.07
N PHE A 112 12.91 -2.53 16.13
CA PHE A 112 12.91 -1.07 16.19
C PHE A 112 12.06 -0.49 17.33
N PRO A 113 10.82 -0.94 17.57
CA PRO A 113 10.07 -0.58 18.77
C PRO A 113 10.81 -0.91 20.08
N TYR A 114 11.45 -2.06 20.17
CA TYR A 114 12.25 -2.44 21.33
C TYR A 114 13.41 -1.47 21.56
N PHE A 115 14.12 -1.08 20.51
CA PHE A 115 15.20 -0.09 20.60
C PHE A 115 14.67 1.28 21.05
N ILE A 116 13.53 1.73 20.56
CA ILE A 116 12.92 3.00 21.00
C ILE A 116 12.65 2.98 22.50
N VAL A 117 12.11 1.87 23.01
CA VAL A 117 11.73 1.75 24.42
C VAL A 117 12.94 1.58 25.35
N ASN A 118 13.97 0.82 24.93
CA ASN A 118 15.05 0.42 25.82
C ASN A 118 16.40 1.08 25.51
N GLY A 119 16.64 1.49 24.25
CA GLY A 119 17.93 2.04 23.81
C GLY A 119 18.01 3.57 23.88
N LEU A 120 16.88 4.28 24.02
CA LEU A 120 16.85 5.74 23.97
C LEU A 120 16.64 6.40 25.34
N PRO A 121 17.18 7.61 25.56
CA PRO A 121 16.88 8.43 26.73
C PRO A 121 15.39 8.75 26.87
N VAL A 122 14.90 8.94 28.09
CA VAL A 122 13.48 9.09 28.43
C VAL A 122 12.78 10.17 27.59
N GLY A 123 13.36 11.36 27.46
CA GLY A 123 12.76 12.45 26.66
C GLY A 123 12.63 12.14 25.18
N LEU A 124 13.68 11.58 24.57
CA LEU A 124 13.68 11.21 23.15
C LEU A 124 12.72 10.05 22.87
N ARG A 125 12.65 9.08 23.78
CA ARG A 125 11.69 7.98 23.73
C ARG A 125 10.25 8.50 23.66
N GLY A 126 9.87 9.40 24.58
CA GLY A 126 8.52 9.99 24.60
C GLY A 126 8.21 10.77 23.34
N LEU A 127 9.17 11.55 22.83
CA LEU A 127 9.03 12.31 21.58
C LEU A 127 8.79 11.39 20.37
N LEU A 128 9.55 10.31 20.23
CA LEU A 128 9.38 9.37 19.13
C LEU A 128 8.05 8.62 19.20
N ILE A 129 7.65 8.15 20.39
CA ILE A 129 6.36 7.51 20.58
C ILE A 129 5.23 8.48 20.22
N ALA A 130 5.27 9.72 20.68
CA ALA A 130 4.28 10.74 20.34
C ALA A 130 4.25 11.01 18.83
N SER A 131 5.41 11.05 18.17
CA SER A 131 5.52 11.26 16.72
C SER A 131 4.91 10.11 15.92
N ILE A 132 5.11 8.86 16.33
CA ILE A 132 4.51 7.68 15.72
C ILE A 132 2.98 7.73 15.83
N PHE A 133 2.46 8.05 17.03
CA PHE A 133 1.02 8.21 17.21
C PHE A 133 0.46 9.37 16.38
N ALA A 134 1.14 10.51 16.33
CA ALA A 134 0.71 11.65 15.51
C ALA A 134 0.64 11.31 14.02
N ALA A 135 1.65 10.60 13.50
CA ALA A 135 1.66 10.12 12.11
C ALA A 135 0.53 9.13 11.84
N GLY A 136 0.32 8.16 12.74
CA GLY A 136 -0.78 7.18 12.64
C GLY A 136 -2.15 7.86 12.65
N MET A 137 -2.39 8.80 13.59
CA MET A 137 -3.64 9.56 13.67
C MET A 137 -3.92 10.36 12.40
N SER A 138 -2.91 11.02 11.82
CA SER A 138 -3.02 11.76 10.57
C SER A 138 -3.46 10.85 9.42
N THR A 139 -2.84 9.68 9.29
CA THR A 139 -3.16 8.72 8.24
C THR A 139 -4.57 8.15 8.39
N VAL A 140 -4.93 7.71 9.60
CA VAL A 140 -6.27 7.16 9.89
C VAL A 140 -7.35 8.21 9.61
N SER A 141 -7.17 9.45 10.09
CA SER A 141 -8.12 10.53 9.86
C SER A 141 -8.35 10.81 8.37
N THR A 142 -7.28 10.84 7.58
CA THR A 142 -7.37 11.05 6.13
C THR A 142 -8.11 9.90 5.45
N SER A 143 -7.79 8.66 5.80
CA SER A 143 -8.42 7.46 5.22
C SER A 143 -9.92 7.37 5.55
N VAL A 144 -10.30 7.65 6.80
CA VAL A 144 -11.69 7.69 7.23
C VAL A 144 -12.48 8.78 6.50
N THR A 145 -11.89 9.97 6.37
CA THR A 145 -12.53 11.09 5.65
C THR A 145 -12.68 10.78 4.16
N SER A 146 -11.68 10.19 3.53
CA SER A 146 -11.74 9.79 2.12
C SER A 146 -12.82 8.74 1.87
N ALA A 147 -12.90 7.71 2.70
CA ALA A 147 -13.95 6.70 2.59
C ALA A 147 -15.34 7.30 2.80
N ALA A 148 -15.52 8.17 3.80
CA ALA A 148 -16.79 8.87 4.01
C ALA A 148 -17.19 9.77 2.83
N THR A 149 -16.20 10.41 2.18
CA THR A 149 -16.43 11.22 0.99
C THR A 149 -16.91 10.37 -0.18
N ILE A 150 -16.32 9.20 -0.40
CA ILE A 150 -16.77 8.26 -1.44
C ILE A 150 -18.22 7.81 -1.17
N VAL A 151 -18.55 7.46 0.08
CA VAL A 151 -19.94 7.11 0.44
C VAL A 151 -20.90 8.25 0.13
N LEU A 152 -20.53 9.49 0.43
CA LEU A 152 -21.39 10.64 0.14
C LEU A 152 -21.52 10.88 -1.37
N THR A 153 -20.41 10.88 -2.13
CA THR A 153 -20.39 11.29 -3.53
C THR A 153 -20.93 10.22 -4.46
N ASP A 154 -20.55 8.97 -4.23
CA ASP A 154 -20.82 7.89 -5.17
C ASP A 154 -22.10 7.10 -4.85
N TYR A 155 -22.47 7.05 -3.56
CA TYR A 155 -23.66 6.32 -3.14
C TYR A 155 -24.82 7.22 -2.71
N PHE A 156 -24.58 8.26 -1.89
CA PHE A 156 -25.68 9.04 -1.36
C PHE A 156 -26.20 10.07 -2.37
N LYS A 157 -25.36 10.92 -2.93
CA LYS A 157 -25.77 11.99 -3.85
C LYS A 157 -26.52 11.51 -5.10
N PRO A 158 -26.12 10.40 -5.76
CA PRO A 158 -26.86 9.92 -6.95
C PRO A 158 -28.27 9.45 -6.66
N PHE A 159 -28.58 9.02 -5.44
CA PHE A 159 -29.90 8.54 -5.06
C PHE A 159 -30.77 9.62 -4.40
N PHE A 160 -30.19 10.64 -3.78
CA PHE A 160 -30.88 11.65 -3.00
C PHE A 160 -30.60 13.08 -3.52
N HIS A 161 -31.08 13.38 -4.73
CA HIS A 161 -30.84 14.65 -5.43
C HIS A 161 -31.39 15.90 -4.74
N GLY A 162 -32.33 15.77 -3.79
CA GLY A 162 -32.94 16.88 -3.05
C GLY A 162 -32.39 17.05 -1.63
N ALA A 163 -31.28 16.36 -1.27
CA ALA A 163 -30.76 16.44 0.06
C ALA A 163 -30.11 17.79 0.37
N THR A 164 -30.33 18.31 1.58
CA THR A 164 -29.74 19.57 2.07
C THR A 164 -28.32 19.33 2.59
N ASP A 165 -27.54 20.40 2.77
CA ASP A 165 -26.20 20.34 3.34
C ASP A 165 -26.15 19.67 4.72
N ARG A 166 -27.22 19.78 5.50
CA ARG A 166 -27.35 19.08 6.78
C ARG A 166 -27.36 17.56 6.60
N HIS A 167 -28.05 17.05 5.58
CA HIS A 167 -28.06 15.64 5.26
C HIS A 167 -26.68 15.17 4.77
N HIS A 168 -25.99 15.95 3.93
CA HIS A 168 -24.64 15.65 3.48
C HIS A 168 -23.66 15.55 4.66
N LEU A 169 -23.72 16.50 5.60
CA LEU A 169 -22.90 16.48 6.82
C LEU A 169 -23.23 15.28 7.73
N ALA A 170 -24.52 14.94 7.86
CA ALA A 170 -24.93 13.78 8.65
C ALA A 170 -24.38 12.47 8.03
N VAL A 171 -24.47 12.31 6.71
CA VAL A 171 -23.90 11.15 6.00
C VAL A 171 -22.40 11.08 6.20
N LEU A 172 -21.65 12.17 6.05
CA LEU A 172 -20.21 12.20 6.28
C LEU A 172 -19.86 11.76 7.70
N ARG A 173 -20.55 12.28 8.72
CA ARG A 173 -20.31 11.94 10.12
C ARG A 173 -20.61 10.47 10.42
N ILE A 174 -21.77 9.99 9.99
CA ILE A 174 -22.20 8.61 10.22
C ILE A 174 -21.24 7.65 9.51
N SER A 175 -20.91 7.92 8.25
CA SER A 175 -19.96 7.10 7.48
C SER A 175 -18.57 7.10 8.12
N SER A 176 -18.08 8.24 8.61
CA SER A 176 -16.81 8.31 9.34
C SER A 176 -16.81 7.44 10.60
N VAL A 177 -17.89 7.46 11.37
CA VAL A 177 -18.01 6.62 12.57
C VAL A 177 -18.04 5.13 12.19
N ILE A 178 -18.82 4.76 11.18
CA ILE A 178 -18.90 3.37 10.71
C ILE A 178 -17.53 2.88 10.22
N VAL A 179 -16.85 3.65 9.37
CA VAL A 179 -15.51 3.31 8.86
C VAL A 179 -14.50 3.23 9.99
N GLY A 180 -14.56 4.14 10.97
CA GLY A 180 -13.72 4.11 12.15
C GLY A 180 -13.92 2.83 12.99
N ILE A 181 -15.17 2.42 13.23
CA ILE A 181 -15.50 1.17 13.94
C ILE A 181 -15.00 -0.05 13.15
N LEU A 182 -15.21 -0.09 11.84
CA LEU A 182 -14.68 -1.16 10.98
C LEU A 182 -13.15 -1.23 11.05
N GLY A 183 -12.49 -0.07 11.03
CA GLY A 183 -11.03 0.02 11.20
C GLY A 183 -10.54 -0.57 12.53
N ILE A 184 -11.25 -0.30 13.63
CA ILE A 184 -10.95 -0.88 14.96
C ILE A 184 -11.13 -2.41 14.94
N ILE A 185 -12.21 -2.92 14.34
CA ILE A 185 -12.46 -4.36 14.24
C ILE A 185 -11.31 -5.04 13.46
N VAL A 186 -10.92 -4.47 12.31
CA VAL A 186 -9.80 -4.98 11.51
C VAL A 186 -8.49 -4.93 12.30
N ALA A 187 -8.21 -3.82 12.99
CA ALA A 187 -7.00 -3.68 13.80
C ALA A 187 -6.93 -4.73 14.91
N ILE A 188 -8.04 -5.03 15.59
CA ILE A 188 -8.13 -6.09 16.62
C ILE A 188 -7.88 -7.46 15.98
N ALA A 189 -8.46 -7.74 14.81
CA ALA A 189 -8.27 -9.00 14.10
C ALA A 189 -6.81 -9.20 13.65
N MET A 190 -6.08 -8.10 13.38
CA MET A 190 -4.67 -8.15 12.98
C MET A 190 -3.68 -8.26 14.15
N LEU A 191 -4.12 -8.17 15.41
CA LEU A 191 -3.21 -8.31 16.57
C LEU A 191 -2.52 -9.68 16.66
N SER A 192 -3.11 -10.71 16.08
CA SER A 192 -2.57 -12.08 16.06
C SER A 192 -1.70 -12.39 14.84
N VAL A 193 -1.51 -11.44 13.92
CA VAL A 193 -0.74 -11.64 12.69
C VAL A 193 0.74 -11.44 12.98
N GLU A 194 1.59 -12.37 12.55
CA GLU A 194 3.03 -12.35 12.83
C GLU A 194 3.77 -11.22 12.10
N SER A 195 3.41 -10.96 10.84
CA SER A 195 3.95 -9.85 10.04
C SER A 195 2.82 -8.95 9.55
N ILE A 196 2.72 -7.76 10.14
CA ILE A 196 1.71 -6.75 9.77
C ILE A 196 1.97 -6.22 8.36
N ILE A 197 3.24 -6.09 7.96
CA ILE A 197 3.62 -5.60 6.63
C ILE A 197 3.18 -6.58 5.54
N ASP A 198 3.44 -7.89 5.71
CA ASP A 198 3.04 -8.90 4.73
C ASP A 198 1.52 -9.03 4.61
N ALA A 199 0.82 -9.00 5.74
CA ALA A 199 -0.65 -8.96 5.74
C ALA A 199 -1.19 -7.72 5.03
N TRP A 200 -0.58 -6.55 5.27
CA TRP A 200 -0.93 -5.31 4.56
C TRP A 200 -0.72 -5.43 3.05
N TRP A 201 0.43 -5.95 2.60
CA TRP A 201 0.73 -6.11 1.18
C TRP A 201 -0.23 -7.09 0.51
N THR A 202 -0.57 -8.19 1.18
CA THR A 202 -1.53 -9.18 0.67
C THR A 202 -2.93 -8.58 0.54
N LEU A 203 -3.44 -7.93 1.57
CA LEU A 203 -4.74 -7.26 1.54
C LEU A 203 -4.77 -6.13 0.51
N SER A 204 -3.73 -5.30 0.48
CA SER A 204 -3.62 -4.21 -0.48
C SER A 204 -3.60 -4.72 -1.92
N SER A 205 -2.91 -5.81 -2.21
CA SER A 205 -2.88 -6.39 -3.56
C SER A 205 -4.25 -6.91 -4.01
N ILE A 206 -5.00 -7.54 -3.11
CA ILE A 206 -6.35 -8.05 -3.41
C ILE A 206 -7.32 -6.89 -3.71
N PHE A 207 -7.35 -5.88 -2.84
CA PHE A 207 -8.33 -4.79 -2.96
C PHE A 207 -7.95 -3.75 -4.00
N SER A 208 -6.67 -3.44 -4.18
CA SER A 208 -6.25 -2.35 -5.05
C SER A 208 -5.85 -2.78 -6.46
N GLY A 209 -5.45 -4.03 -6.66
CA GLY A 209 -4.98 -4.51 -7.97
C GLY A 209 -6.01 -4.41 -9.10
N GLY A 210 -7.30 -4.41 -8.77
CA GLY A 210 -8.38 -4.26 -9.77
C GLY A 210 -8.64 -2.81 -10.20
N MET A 211 -8.40 -1.85 -9.33
CA MET A 211 -8.80 -0.46 -9.56
C MET A 211 -8.02 0.20 -10.70
N LEU A 212 -6.71 0.02 -10.75
CA LEU A 212 -5.86 0.61 -11.78
C LEU A 212 -6.24 0.11 -13.18
N GLY A 213 -6.52 -1.19 -13.33
CA GLY A 213 -6.92 -1.77 -14.61
C GLY A 213 -8.23 -1.20 -15.14
N LEU A 214 -9.23 -1.05 -14.27
CA LEU A 214 -10.50 -0.41 -14.62
C LEU A 214 -10.33 1.08 -14.96
N PHE A 215 -9.52 1.79 -14.22
CA PHE A 215 -9.24 3.20 -14.48
C PHE A 215 -8.57 3.40 -15.83
N LEU A 216 -7.53 2.63 -16.12
CA LEU A 216 -6.85 2.68 -17.42
C LEU A 216 -7.78 2.35 -18.58
N LEU A 217 -8.67 1.37 -18.38
CA LEU A 217 -9.70 1.03 -19.35
C LEU A 217 -10.67 2.20 -19.58
N GLY A 218 -11.10 2.88 -18.50
CA GLY A 218 -11.97 4.05 -18.56
C GLY A 218 -11.33 5.29 -19.19
N CYS A 219 -10.00 5.43 -19.11
CA CYS A 219 -9.27 6.53 -19.76
C CYS A 219 -9.13 6.37 -21.29
N MET A 220 -9.55 5.25 -21.86
CA MET A 220 -9.47 5.07 -23.31
C MET A 220 -10.49 5.95 -24.05
N PRO A 221 -10.11 6.53 -25.19
CA PRO A 221 -11.00 7.41 -25.99
C PRO A 221 -12.12 6.64 -26.73
N ARG A 222 -12.45 5.47 -26.27
CA ARG A 222 -13.46 4.59 -26.85
C ARG A 222 -14.53 4.25 -25.81
N ASN A 223 -15.79 4.18 -26.25
CA ASN A 223 -16.88 3.75 -25.39
C ASN A 223 -16.69 2.28 -25.00
N ILE A 224 -16.31 2.05 -23.77
CA ILE A 224 -16.12 0.73 -23.20
C ILE A 224 -17.48 0.13 -22.86
N ASN A 225 -17.73 -1.08 -23.32
CA ASN A 225 -18.95 -1.80 -22.97
C ASN A 225 -18.89 -2.21 -21.47
N ARG A 226 -19.95 -1.86 -20.72
CA ARG A 226 -20.06 -2.17 -19.29
C ARG A 226 -19.86 -3.66 -18.97
N TRP A 227 -20.34 -4.54 -19.85
CA TRP A 227 -20.19 -5.99 -19.67
C TRP A 227 -18.76 -6.46 -19.91
N ALA A 228 -18.06 -5.83 -20.86
CA ALA A 228 -16.65 -6.10 -21.10
C ALA A 228 -15.79 -5.67 -19.92
N ALA A 229 -16.06 -4.48 -19.34
CA ALA A 229 -15.39 -4.02 -18.12
C ALA A 229 -15.65 -4.94 -16.92
N LEU A 230 -16.91 -5.38 -16.74
CA LEU A 230 -17.28 -6.31 -15.68
C LEU A 230 -16.57 -7.67 -15.84
N ALA A 231 -16.57 -8.23 -17.04
CA ALA A 231 -15.87 -9.49 -17.30
C ALA A 231 -14.35 -9.37 -17.07
N GLY A 232 -13.75 -8.27 -17.53
CA GLY A 232 -12.34 -7.97 -17.25
C GLY A 232 -12.07 -7.90 -15.74
N CYS A 233 -12.93 -7.23 -15.00
CA CYS A 233 -12.82 -7.12 -13.54
C CYS A 233 -12.90 -8.50 -12.86
N ILE A 234 -13.87 -9.32 -13.22
CA ILE A 234 -14.03 -10.69 -12.67
C ILE A 234 -12.76 -11.52 -12.95
N CYS A 235 -12.27 -11.51 -14.19
CA CYS A 235 -11.06 -12.25 -14.56
C CYS A 235 -9.83 -11.76 -13.80
N GLY A 236 -9.66 -10.43 -13.66
CA GLY A 236 -8.52 -9.86 -12.94
C GLY A 236 -8.56 -10.15 -11.44
N VAL A 237 -9.73 -10.00 -10.81
CA VAL A 237 -9.91 -10.35 -9.39
C VAL A 237 -9.66 -11.84 -9.16
N ALA A 238 -10.11 -12.72 -10.07
CA ALA A 238 -9.84 -14.15 -9.99
C ALA A 238 -8.33 -14.46 -10.03
N ILE A 239 -7.57 -13.79 -10.91
CA ILE A 239 -6.11 -13.95 -11.00
C ILE A 239 -5.42 -13.41 -9.74
N ILE A 240 -5.83 -12.24 -9.24
CA ILE A 240 -5.30 -11.68 -8.00
C ILE A 240 -5.55 -12.63 -6.82
N ALA A 241 -6.78 -13.09 -6.68
CA ALA A 241 -7.15 -14.04 -5.63
C ALA A 241 -6.35 -15.35 -5.76
N TRP A 242 -6.19 -15.86 -6.97
CA TRP A 242 -5.37 -17.04 -7.22
C TRP A 242 -3.94 -16.86 -6.74
N ILE A 243 -3.24 -15.81 -7.16
CA ILE A 243 -1.84 -15.56 -6.79
C ILE A 243 -1.72 -15.34 -5.27
N SER A 244 -2.62 -14.52 -4.69
CA SER A 244 -2.54 -14.15 -3.27
C SER A 244 -2.90 -15.30 -2.33
N LEU A 245 -3.75 -16.24 -2.76
CA LEU A 245 -4.21 -17.36 -1.93
C LEU A 245 -3.49 -18.68 -2.28
N ALA A 246 -2.76 -18.74 -3.39
CA ALA A 246 -2.08 -19.97 -3.83
C ALA A 246 -1.09 -20.48 -2.78
N ASP A 247 -0.30 -19.58 -2.19
CA ASP A 247 0.68 -19.94 -1.16
C ASP A 247 0.00 -20.38 0.14
N MET A 248 -1.11 -19.71 0.52
CA MET A 248 -1.86 -20.03 1.73
C MET A 248 -2.59 -21.37 1.64
N TRP A 249 -3.06 -21.74 0.45
CA TRP A 249 -3.84 -22.99 0.23
C TRP A 249 -3.02 -24.09 -0.44
N GLN A 250 -1.71 -23.90 -0.61
CA GLN A 250 -0.80 -24.86 -1.26
C GLN A 250 -1.35 -25.36 -2.61
N LEU A 251 -1.97 -24.46 -3.36
CA LEU A 251 -2.57 -24.82 -4.66
C LEU A 251 -1.46 -25.15 -5.66
N PRO A 252 -1.62 -26.21 -6.45
CA PRO A 252 -0.66 -26.50 -7.52
C PRO A 252 -0.72 -25.41 -8.59
N GLY A 253 0.41 -24.79 -8.91
CA GLY A 253 0.47 -23.75 -9.91
C GLY A 253 1.81 -23.01 -9.94
N ILE A 254 1.84 -21.92 -10.68
CA ILE A 254 3.02 -21.04 -10.76
C ILE A 254 3.06 -20.21 -9.48
N HIS A 255 4.04 -20.47 -8.63
CA HIS A 255 4.31 -19.64 -7.45
C HIS A 255 4.94 -18.32 -7.93
N LEU A 256 4.19 -17.24 -7.83
CA LEU A 256 4.63 -15.89 -8.14
C LEU A 256 4.63 -15.05 -6.86
N HIS A 257 5.61 -14.18 -6.75
CA HIS A 257 5.65 -13.25 -5.61
C HIS A 257 4.35 -12.41 -5.55
N SER A 258 3.80 -12.22 -4.37
CA SER A 258 2.53 -11.51 -4.12
C SER A 258 2.49 -10.09 -4.73
N TYR A 259 3.65 -9.44 -4.88
CA TYR A 259 3.75 -8.14 -5.55
C TYR A 259 3.31 -8.16 -7.00
N LEU A 260 3.46 -9.28 -7.69
CA LEU A 260 3.02 -9.42 -9.08
C LEU A 260 1.49 -9.56 -9.23
N ALA A 261 0.77 -9.84 -8.15
CA ALA A 261 -0.69 -9.93 -8.18
C ALA A 261 -1.34 -8.64 -8.69
N ILE A 262 -0.89 -7.45 -8.20
CA ILE A 262 -1.37 -6.15 -8.67
C ILE A 262 -1.08 -5.96 -10.16
N VAL A 263 0.13 -6.31 -10.61
CA VAL A 263 0.57 -6.13 -12.00
C VAL A 263 -0.27 -6.99 -12.94
N LEU A 264 -0.35 -8.30 -12.65
CA LEU A 264 -1.08 -9.25 -13.48
C LEU A 264 -2.59 -8.99 -13.44
N GLY A 265 -3.14 -8.65 -12.27
CA GLY A 265 -4.53 -8.25 -12.14
C GLY A 265 -4.87 -7.02 -12.98
N THR A 266 -4.09 -5.96 -12.87
CA THR A 266 -4.24 -4.74 -13.67
C THR A 266 -4.16 -5.03 -15.18
N CYS A 267 -3.13 -5.75 -15.61
CA CYS A 267 -2.95 -6.12 -17.03
C CYS A 267 -4.12 -6.98 -17.52
N THR A 268 -4.57 -7.95 -16.73
CA THR A 268 -5.70 -8.82 -17.12
C THR A 268 -6.99 -8.03 -17.27
N ILE A 269 -7.34 -7.17 -16.32
CA ILE A 269 -8.54 -6.32 -16.39
C ILE A 269 -8.50 -5.47 -17.66
N PHE A 270 -7.36 -4.82 -17.88
CA PHE A 270 -7.19 -3.94 -19.04
C PHE A 270 -7.28 -4.73 -20.36
N VAL A 271 -6.52 -5.80 -20.50
CA VAL A 271 -6.46 -6.59 -21.76
C VAL A 271 -7.80 -7.28 -22.04
N VAL A 272 -8.37 -7.99 -21.06
CA VAL A 272 -9.64 -8.69 -21.23
C VAL A 272 -10.78 -7.71 -21.50
N GLY A 273 -10.88 -6.63 -20.71
CA GLY A 273 -11.89 -5.59 -20.90
C GLY A 273 -11.77 -4.91 -22.27
N PHE A 274 -10.54 -4.63 -22.70
CA PHE A 274 -10.27 -4.05 -24.02
C PHE A 274 -10.66 -5.01 -25.15
N LEU A 275 -10.19 -6.25 -25.14
CA LEU A 275 -10.48 -7.24 -26.17
C LEU A 275 -11.99 -7.53 -26.26
N LEU A 276 -12.67 -7.71 -25.14
CA LEU A 276 -14.11 -7.96 -25.12
C LEU A 276 -14.92 -6.75 -25.61
N THR A 277 -14.41 -5.54 -25.47
CA THR A 277 -15.06 -4.34 -26.04
C THR A 277 -15.08 -4.39 -27.57
N PHE A 278 -14.09 -5.02 -28.21
CA PHE A 278 -14.12 -5.24 -29.66
C PHE A 278 -15.09 -6.33 -30.09
N LEU A 279 -15.23 -7.38 -29.28
CA LEU A 279 -16.09 -8.53 -29.58
C LEU A 279 -17.56 -8.23 -29.27
N LEU A 280 -17.82 -7.52 -28.19
CA LEU A 280 -19.15 -7.09 -27.81
C LEU A 280 -19.43 -5.73 -28.47
N LYS A 281 -19.94 -5.73 -29.70
CA LYS A 281 -20.37 -4.50 -30.38
C LYS A 281 -21.19 -3.64 -29.42
N SER A 282 -20.73 -2.40 -29.15
CA SER A 282 -21.49 -1.40 -28.41
C SER A 282 -22.83 -1.21 -29.16
N LYS A 283 -23.93 -1.65 -28.53
CA LYS A 283 -25.26 -1.17 -28.89
C LYS A 283 -25.48 0.21 -28.30
#